data_a2cabcfef6defffa1ea76cd647aa8410
#
_entry.id   a2cabcfef6defffa1ea76cd647aa8410
#
_cell.length_a   1.000
_cell.length_b   1.000
_cell.length_c   1.000
_cell.angle_alpha   90.00
_cell.angle_beta   90.00
_cell.angle_gamma   90.00
#
_symmetry.space_group_name_H-M   'P 1'
#
loop_
_entity.id
_entity.type
_entity.pdbx_description
1 polymer ?
#
loop_
_entity_poly.entity_id
_entity_poly.type
_entity_poly.pdbx_seq_one_letter_code
_entity_poly.pdbx_strand_id
1 'polypeptide(L)'
;ITGGGGQQGYASLVPEVTMSELVACGTTTVLGMLGTDGFAKELTTLYAKAKAIDDDGLSAYMLTSYYGLPTKTLMNSVADDLIFIDKVIGCKLAMSDDRSPFPTEQEILRIIHQVRLGGFTSGKGGILHIHLGALPEGIEPLLNIARHYPTLISYLSPTHLIRTEALFMQAVEFGKLGGMIDFS
;
A
#
# COMPACT_ATOMS: atom_id res chain seq x y z
N ILE A 1 -0.86 -10.50 -5.69
CA ILE A 1 -0.21 -11.71 -6.22
C ILE A 1 -0.64 -13.00 -5.52
N THR A 2 -1.11 -12.93 -4.30
CA THR A 2 -1.70 -14.07 -3.56
C THR A 2 -3.20 -14.26 -3.85
N GLY A 3 -3.71 -13.70 -4.94
CA GLY A 3 -5.15 -13.52 -5.18
C GLY A 3 -5.72 -12.45 -4.24
N GLY A 4 -6.81 -11.85 -4.61
CA GLY A 4 -7.51 -10.88 -3.78
C GLY A 4 -8.69 -11.51 -3.06
N GLY A 5 -9.60 -10.68 -2.60
CA GLY A 5 -10.87 -11.11 -2.03
C GLY A 5 -11.15 -10.45 -0.69
N GLY A 6 -12.07 -11.03 0.05
CA GLY A 6 -12.48 -10.52 1.35
C GLY A 6 -13.55 -9.41 1.32
N GLN A 7 -13.94 -8.91 0.13
CA GLN A 7 -14.95 -7.84 0.02
C GLN A 7 -16.35 -8.32 0.41
N GLN A 8 -16.64 -9.61 0.25
CA GLN A 8 -17.92 -10.24 0.60
C GLN A 8 -17.79 -11.21 1.77
N GLY A 9 -16.80 -10.99 2.65
CA GLY A 9 -16.49 -11.82 3.79
C GLY A 9 -15.20 -12.63 3.60
N TYR A 10 -14.70 -13.18 4.70
CA TYR A 10 -13.38 -13.83 4.76
C TYR A 10 -13.19 -15.01 3.78
N ALA A 11 -14.27 -15.64 3.36
CA ALA A 11 -14.24 -16.78 2.44
C ALA A 11 -14.37 -16.38 0.95
N SER A 12 -14.57 -15.10 0.63
CA SER A 12 -14.66 -14.61 -0.74
C SER A 12 -13.26 -14.39 -1.33
N LEU A 13 -12.48 -15.45 -1.45
CA LEU A 13 -11.13 -15.40 -2.00
C LEU A 13 -11.12 -15.71 -3.51
N VAL A 14 -10.21 -15.08 -4.24
CA VAL A 14 -9.92 -15.40 -5.64
C VAL A 14 -8.58 -16.17 -5.70
N PRO A 15 -8.38 -17.00 -6.76
CA PRO A 15 -7.13 -17.74 -6.95
C PRO A 15 -5.91 -16.81 -6.99
N GLU A 16 -4.77 -17.36 -6.65
CA GLU A 16 -3.49 -16.67 -6.83
C GLU A 16 -3.18 -16.47 -8.31
N VAL A 17 -2.51 -15.35 -8.63
CA VAL A 17 -2.01 -15.12 -9.98
C VAL A 17 -0.91 -16.15 -10.32
N THR A 18 -0.97 -16.68 -11.52
CA THR A 18 0.04 -17.62 -12.03
C THR A 18 1.12 -16.89 -12.82
N MET A 19 2.31 -17.49 -12.91
CA MET A 19 3.41 -16.96 -13.71
C MET A 19 3.03 -16.81 -15.19
N SER A 20 2.28 -17.77 -15.73
CA SER A 20 1.82 -17.74 -17.12
C SER A 20 0.89 -16.57 -17.41
N GLU A 21 0.03 -16.18 -16.49
CA GLU A 21 -0.83 -15.00 -16.62
C GLU A 21 -0.01 -13.71 -16.63
N LEU A 22 0.97 -13.58 -15.72
CA LEU A 22 1.87 -12.42 -15.67
C LEU A 22 2.65 -12.24 -16.97
N VAL A 23 3.24 -13.32 -17.47
CA VAL A 23 4.02 -13.30 -18.72
C VAL A 23 3.14 -13.01 -19.92
N ALA A 24 1.94 -13.60 -19.99
CA ALA A 24 0.99 -13.35 -21.08
C ALA A 24 0.54 -11.89 -21.18
N CYS A 25 0.50 -11.18 -20.04
CA CYS A 25 0.21 -9.73 -19.97
C CYS A 25 1.45 -8.85 -20.20
N GLY A 26 2.63 -9.41 -20.44
CA GLY A 26 3.88 -8.65 -20.57
C GLY A 26 4.36 -8.02 -19.27
N THR A 27 3.92 -8.52 -18.12
CA THR A 27 4.32 -8.03 -16.80
C THR A 27 5.76 -8.40 -16.51
N THR A 28 6.60 -7.44 -16.14
CA THR A 28 8.01 -7.65 -15.79
C THR A 28 8.28 -7.46 -14.29
N THR A 29 7.41 -6.73 -13.62
CA THR A 29 7.56 -6.41 -12.19
C THR A 29 6.18 -6.43 -11.52
N VAL A 30 6.11 -7.03 -10.34
CA VAL A 30 4.90 -7.06 -9.52
C VAL A 30 5.14 -6.49 -8.13
N LEU A 31 4.12 -5.82 -7.61
CA LEU A 31 4.08 -5.36 -6.22
C LEU A 31 2.90 -6.05 -5.50
N GLY A 32 3.24 -6.99 -4.63
CA GLY A 32 2.25 -7.71 -3.82
C GLY A 32 1.81 -6.89 -2.61
N MET A 33 0.52 -6.98 -2.26
CA MET A 33 -0.02 -6.35 -1.07
C MET A 33 -1.24 -7.12 -0.58
N LEU A 34 -1.51 -7.06 0.71
CA LEU A 34 -2.77 -7.49 1.30
C LEU A 34 -3.75 -6.31 1.33
N GLY A 35 -5.00 -6.61 1.07
CA GLY A 35 -6.11 -5.66 1.15
C GLY A 35 -7.08 -6.05 2.28
N THR A 36 -8.37 -6.12 1.97
CA THR A 36 -9.40 -6.63 2.88
C THR A 36 -9.22 -8.10 3.25
N ASP A 37 -8.46 -8.85 2.46
CA ASP A 37 -8.11 -10.25 2.69
C ASP A 37 -7.04 -10.45 3.80
N GLY A 38 -6.50 -9.38 4.36
CA GLY A 38 -5.53 -9.43 5.45
C GLY A 38 -6.03 -10.10 6.75
N PHE A 39 -7.31 -10.50 6.84
CA PHE A 39 -7.83 -11.36 7.91
C PHE A 39 -7.56 -12.84 7.64
N ALA A 40 -7.62 -13.24 6.37
CA ALA A 40 -7.52 -14.64 5.94
C ALA A 40 -6.15 -14.99 5.36
N LYS A 41 -5.32 -13.99 5.05
CA LYS A 41 -3.99 -14.16 4.47
C LYS A 41 -2.93 -13.51 5.35
N GLU A 42 -1.75 -14.11 5.33
CA GLU A 42 -0.62 -13.67 6.14
C GLU A 42 0.49 -13.05 5.26
N LEU A 43 1.25 -12.13 5.84
CA LEU A 43 2.39 -11.51 5.17
C LEU A 43 3.47 -12.52 4.81
N THR A 44 3.61 -13.60 5.57
CA THR A 44 4.52 -14.71 5.27
C THR A 44 4.17 -15.40 3.95
N THR A 45 2.87 -15.62 3.70
CA THR A 45 2.40 -16.18 2.42
C THR A 45 2.67 -15.22 1.27
N LEU A 46 2.44 -13.92 1.47
CA LEU A 46 2.73 -12.88 0.48
C LEU A 46 4.24 -12.82 0.17
N TYR A 47 5.07 -12.88 1.20
CA TYR A 47 6.54 -12.89 1.05
C TYR A 47 7.01 -14.13 0.28
N ALA A 48 6.55 -15.31 0.65
CA ALA A 48 6.90 -16.56 -0.04
C ALA A 48 6.48 -16.50 -1.52
N LYS A 49 5.29 -15.96 -1.83
CA LYS A 49 4.84 -15.78 -3.22
C LYS A 49 5.69 -14.78 -4.00
N ALA A 50 6.09 -13.67 -3.37
CA ALA A 50 6.98 -12.70 -4.00
C ALA A 50 8.35 -13.33 -4.31
N LYS A 51 8.90 -14.10 -3.38
CA LYS A 51 10.16 -14.85 -3.61
C LYS A 51 10.01 -15.86 -4.75
N ALA A 52 8.94 -16.64 -4.80
CA ALA A 52 8.72 -17.62 -5.87
C ALA A 52 8.66 -16.95 -7.26
N ILE A 53 7.94 -15.82 -7.38
CA ILE A 53 7.87 -15.06 -8.64
C ILE A 53 9.26 -14.53 -9.05
N ASP A 54 10.05 -14.07 -8.09
CA ASP A 54 11.40 -13.56 -8.30
C ASP A 54 12.36 -14.70 -8.76
N ASP A 55 12.26 -15.85 -8.12
CA ASP A 55 13.05 -17.05 -8.48
C ASP A 55 12.67 -17.58 -9.89
N ASP A 56 11.41 -17.37 -10.32
CA ASP A 56 10.94 -17.69 -11.66
C ASP A 56 11.32 -16.63 -12.73
N GLY A 57 12.00 -15.53 -12.35
CA GLY A 57 12.63 -14.57 -13.24
C GLY A 57 11.89 -13.24 -13.47
N LEU A 58 10.78 -12.96 -12.75
CA LEU A 58 10.17 -11.63 -12.72
C LEU A 58 10.57 -10.90 -11.44
N SER A 59 10.73 -9.57 -11.53
CA SER A 59 10.97 -8.77 -10.34
C SER A 59 9.72 -8.72 -9.46
N ALA A 60 9.84 -9.11 -8.20
CA ALA A 60 8.71 -9.08 -7.27
C ALA A 60 9.07 -8.36 -5.97
N TYR A 61 8.18 -7.49 -5.52
CA TYR A 61 8.26 -6.75 -4.27
C TYR A 61 6.94 -6.89 -3.51
N MET A 62 6.93 -6.45 -2.26
CA MET A 62 5.71 -6.42 -1.45
C MET A 62 5.63 -5.21 -0.55
N LEU A 63 4.42 -4.90 -0.13
CA LEU A 63 4.15 -3.98 0.97
C LEU A 63 3.85 -4.78 2.23
N THR A 64 4.39 -4.34 3.35
CA THR A 64 3.98 -4.86 4.65
C THR A 64 2.62 -4.26 5.05
N SER A 65 1.97 -4.82 6.06
CA SER A 65 0.63 -4.47 6.52
C SER A 65 -0.50 -4.82 5.55
N TYR A 66 -1.66 -4.26 5.76
CA TYR A 66 -2.90 -4.48 5.03
C TYR A 66 -3.79 -3.23 5.15
N TYR A 67 -5.11 -3.32 4.98
CA TYR A 67 -6.02 -2.17 5.10
C TYR A 67 -6.11 -1.58 6.51
N GLY A 68 -5.92 -2.40 7.56
CA GLY A 68 -6.26 -2.06 8.93
C GLY A 68 -5.14 -1.44 9.78
N LEU A 69 -5.54 -1.08 10.99
CA LEU A 69 -4.67 -0.70 12.11
C LEU A 69 -4.97 -1.59 13.33
N PRO A 70 -3.98 -1.86 14.17
CA PRO A 70 -2.55 -1.55 14.02
C PRO A 70 -1.94 -2.23 12.77
N THR A 71 -0.84 -1.70 12.27
CA THR A 71 -0.12 -2.29 11.14
C THR A 71 0.35 -3.72 11.46
N LYS A 72 0.12 -4.67 10.53
CA LYS A 72 0.72 -6.00 10.60
C LYS A 72 2.13 -5.94 10.00
N THR A 73 3.07 -6.64 10.60
CA THR A 73 4.45 -6.71 10.15
C THR A 73 4.98 -8.13 10.24
N LEU A 74 6.01 -8.45 9.48
CA LEU A 74 6.74 -9.72 9.56
C LEU A 74 7.71 -9.73 10.74
N MET A 75 8.26 -8.57 11.06
CA MET A 75 9.16 -8.34 12.20
C MET A 75 8.45 -7.50 13.28
N ASN A 76 9.19 -6.65 14.00
CA ASN A 76 8.64 -5.91 15.12
C ASN A 76 7.98 -4.58 14.72
N SER A 77 8.33 -4.05 13.53
CA SER A 77 7.83 -2.75 13.07
C SER A 77 7.85 -2.66 11.55
N VAL A 78 7.15 -1.66 10.99
CA VAL A 78 7.21 -1.34 9.56
C VAL A 78 8.64 -0.97 9.15
N ALA A 79 9.37 -0.26 9.99
CA ALA A 79 10.76 0.10 9.72
C ALA A 79 11.66 -1.14 9.66
N ASP A 80 11.51 -2.09 10.59
CA ASP A 80 12.28 -3.35 10.59
C ASP A 80 11.99 -4.17 9.33
N ASP A 81 10.74 -4.27 8.90
CA ASP A 81 10.39 -4.98 7.67
C ASP A 81 11.09 -4.36 6.45
N LEU A 82 11.10 -3.02 6.34
CA LEU A 82 11.82 -2.35 5.25
C LEU A 82 13.34 -2.54 5.33
N ILE A 83 13.91 -2.54 6.53
CA ILE A 83 15.37 -2.63 6.71
C ILE A 83 15.87 -4.04 6.41
N PHE A 84 15.22 -5.06 6.97
CA PHE A 84 15.76 -6.41 7.03
C PHE A 84 15.18 -7.38 5.99
N ILE A 85 14.06 -7.03 5.33
CA ILE A 85 13.42 -7.90 4.34
C ILE A 85 13.58 -7.29 2.96
N ASP A 86 14.33 -7.96 2.09
CA ASP A 86 14.71 -7.50 0.76
C ASP A 86 13.52 -7.09 -0.13
N LYS A 87 12.42 -7.83 -0.06
CA LYS A 87 11.23 -7.62 -0.89
C LYS A 87 10.28 -6.53 -0.37
N VAL A 88 10.40 -6.10 0.89
CA VAL A 88 9.53 -5.06 1.44
C VAL A 88 10.04 -3.68 1.04
N ILE A 89 9.19 -2.92 0.33
CA ILE A 89 9.51 -1.57 -0.14
C ILE A 89 8.59 -0.48 0.40
N GLY A 90 7.61 -0.84 1.22
CA GLY A 90 6.67 0.11 1.80
C GLY A 90 5.63 -0.55 2.68
N CYS A 91 4.62 0.22 3.05
CA CYS A 91 3.52 -0.17 3.92
C CYS A 91 2.17 0.06 3.24
N LYS A 92 1.19 -0.81 3.50
CA LYS A 92 -0.19 -0.70 3.02
C LYS A 92 -1.10 -0.15 4.11
N LEU A 93 -2.05 0.70 3.73
CA LEU A 93 -3.13 1.23 4.57
C LEU A 93 -4.38 1.46 3.71
N ALA A 94 -5.54 1.63 4.33
CA ALA A 94 -6.75 2.14 3.69
C ALA A 94 -7.32 3.33 4.47
N MET A 95 -7.98 4.26 3.77
CA MET A 95 -8.73 5.37 4.35
C MET A 95 -9.92 5.75 3.48
N SER A 96 -10.86 6.48 4.06
CA SER A 96 -12.08 6.96 3.38
C SER A 96 -12.88 5.86 2.70
N ASP A 97 -12.92 4.69 3.30
CA ASP A 97 -13.61 3.46 2.86
C ASP A 97 -14.28 2.83 4.09
N ASP A 98 -15.47 2.26 3.92
CA ASP A 98 -16.21 1.59 5.00
C ASP A 98 -15.43 0.44 5.65
N ARG A 99 -14.45 -0.10 4.93
CA ARG A 99 -13.55 -1.18 5.39
C ARG A 99 -12.24 -0.66 5.97
N SER A 100 -12.05 0.65 6.00
CA SER A 100 -10.84 1.27 6.52
C SER A 100 -10.89 1.39 8.05
N PRO A 101 -9.74 1.52 8.72
CA PRO A 101 -9.67 1.76 10.16
C PRO A 101 -9.93 3.24 10.53
N PHE A 102 -10.31 4.09 9.60
CA PHE A 102 -10.48 5.55 9.80
C PHE A 102 -9.23 6.19 10.45
N PRO A 103 -8.06 6.09 9.82
CA PRO A 103 -6.81 6.53 10.43
C PRO A 103 -6.81 8.04 10.65
N THR A 104 -6.34 8.46 11.80
CA THR A 104 -6.08 9.88 12.10
C THR A 104 -4.80 10.37 11.40
N GLU A 105 -4.64 11.68 11.21
CA GLU A 105 -3.39 12.27 10.68
C GLU A 105 -2.17 11.85 11.50
N GLN A 106 -2.30 11.76 12.82
CA GLN A 106 -1.21 11.36 13.70
C GLN A 106 -0.79 9.89 13.51
N GLU A 107 -1.73 9.00 13.26
CA GLU A 107 -1.43 7.60 12.93
C GLU A 107 -0.76 7.49 11.57
N ILE A 108 -1.24 8.23 10.56
CA ILE A 108 -0.61 8.30 9.24
C ILE A 108 0.83 8.83 9.37
N LEU A 109 1.07 9.91 10.11
CA LEU A 109 2.39 10.47 10.33
C LEU A 109 3.35 9.49 11.03
N ARG A 110 2.85 8.69 11.99
CA ARG A 110 3.66 7.65 12.64
C ARG A 110 4.08 6.56 11.66
N ILE A 111 3.19 6.17 10.74
CA ILE A 111 3.54 5.17 9.71
C ILE A 111 4.53 5.78 8.71
N ILE A 112 4.30 7.01 8.24
CA ILE A 112 5.24 7.72 7.36
C ILE A 112 6.63 7.81 8.00
N HIS A 113 6.71 8.09 9.30
CA HIS A 113 7.98 8.11 10.01
C HIS A 113 8.71 6.77 9.91
N GLN A 114 8.02 5.65 10.15
CA GLN A 114 8.61 4.32 10.05
C GLN A 114 9.02 3.95 8.62
N VAL A 115 8.16 4.25 7.64
CA VAL A 115 8.43 4.04 6.22
C VAL A 115 9.66 4.83 5.77
N ARG A 116 9.75 6.11 6.17
CA ARG A 116 10.89 6.98 5.87
C ARG A 116 12.17 6.48 6.52
N LEU A 117 12.12 6.13 7.82
CA LEU A 117 13.27 5.60 8.54
C LEU A 117 13.77 4.29 7.91
N GLY A 118 12.86 3.36 7.66
CA GLY A 118 13.18 2.08 7.03
C GLY A 118 13.74 2.24 5.62
N GLY A 119 13.12 3.08 4.80
CA GLY A 119 13.58 3.37 3.45
C GLY A 119 14.96 4.00 3.41
N PHE A 120 15.19 5.03 4.24
CA PHE A 120 16.49 5.70 4.33
C PHE A 120 17.60 4.74 4.80
N THR A 121 17.34 3.96 5.85
CA THR A 121 18.33 3.06 6.43
C THR A 121 18.69 1.90 5.50
N SER A 122 17.72 1.39 4.73
CA SER A 122 17.92 0.26 3.81
C SER A 122 18.37 0.67 2.40
N GLY A 123 18.38 1.96 2.08
CA GLY A 123 18.61 2.47 0.73
C GLY A 123 17.43 2.24 -0.22
N LYS A 124 16.25 1.85 0.29
CA LYS A 124 14.99 1.72 -0.47
C LYS A 124 14.23 3.03 -0.46
N GLY A 125 13.32 3.24 -1.42
CA GLY A 125 12.49 4.45 -1.47
C GLY A 125 11.59 4.61 -0.25
N GLY A 126 10.92 3.55 0.13
CA GLY A 126 9.91 3.53 1.20
C GLY A 126 8.64 4.31 0.80
N ILE A 127 7.50 3.65 0.74
CA ILE A 127 6.22 4.28 0.42
C ILE A 127 5.13 3.83 1.39
N LEU A 128 4.20 4.73 1.69
CA LEU A 128 2.91 4.41 2.29
C LEU A 128 1.86 4.40 1.18
N HIS A 129 1.48 3.21 0.74
CA HIS A 129 0.47 3.02 -0.30
C HIS A 129 -0.92 2.94 0.34
N ILE A 130 -1.82 3.84 -0.06
CA ILE A 130 -3.10 4.06 0.62
C ILE A 130 -4.25 3.80 -0.33
N HIS A 131 -5.07 2.79 -0.02
CA HIS A 131 -6.34 2.57 -0.71
C HIS A 131 -7.36 3.65 -0.30
N LEU A 132 -7.99 4.27 -1.27
CA LEU A 132 -9.08 5.23 -1.07
C LEU A 132 -10.43 4.58 -1.42
N GLY A 133 -11.39 4.77 -0.52
CA GLY A 133 -12.81 4.53 -0.79
C GLY A 133 -13.49 5.75 -1.42
N ALA A 134 -14.80 5.85 -1.19
CA ALA A 134 -15.64 6.91 -1.73
C ALA A 134 -16.30 7.77 -0.62
N LEU A 135 -15.79 7.69 0.61
CA LEU A 135 -16.32 8.50 1.71
C LEU A 135 -15.96 9.98 1.53
N PRO A 136 -16.77 10.90 2.10
CA PRO A 136 -16.68 12.33 1.83
C PRO A 136 -15.33 12.98 2.20
N GLU A 137 -14.61 12.42 3.16
CA GLU A 137 -13.33 12.95 3.62
C GLU A 137 -12.26 12.92 2.52
N GLY A 138 -12.37 11.94 1.61
CA GLY A 138 -11.41 11.74 0.53
C GLY A 138 -9.98 11.66 1.03
N ILE A 139 -9.08 12.50 0.50
CA ILE A 139 -7.67 12.58 0.91
C ILE A 139 -7.34 13.82 1.75
N GLU A 140 -8.34 14.48 2.36
CA GLU A 140 -8.09 15.71 3.14
C GLU A 140 -6.99 15.54 4.21
N PRO A 141 -6.92 14.42 4.98
CA PRO A 141 -5.80 14.21 5.89
C PRO A 141 -4.43 14.20 5.22
N LEU A 142 -4.34 13.68 3.99
CA LEU A 142 -3.07 13.67 3.23
C LEU A 142 -2.73 15.05 2.70
N LEU A 143 -3.71 15.83 2.27
CA LEU A 143 -3.53 17.22 1.87
C LEU A 143 -3.02 18.07 3.04
N ASN A 144 -3.58 17.89 4.23
CA ASN A 144 -3.12 18.56 5.44
C ASN A 144 -1.67 18.21 5.76
N ILE A 145 -1.32 16.93 5.71
CA ILE A 145 0.07 16.48 5.89
C ILE A 145 0.98 17.12 4.83
N ALA A 146 0.59 17.11 3.55
CA ALA A 146 1.38 17.68 2.47
C ALA A 146 1.61 19.19 2.62
N ARG A 147 0.59 19.92 3.07
CA ARG A 147 0.68 21.37 3.30
C ARG A 147 1.57 21.72 4.50
N HIS A 148 1.47 20.95 5.60
CA HIS A 148 2.25 21.21 6.82
C HIS A 148 3.66 20.62 6.78
N TYR A 149 3.84 19.51 6.07
CA TYR A 149 5.10 18.77 5.97
C TYR A 149 5.43 18.43 4.50
N PRO A 150 5.76 19.43 3.65
CA PRO A 150 5.94 19.22 2.22
C PRO A 150 6.94 18.11 1.84
N THR A 151 7.95 17.89 2.67
CA THR A 151 8.96 16.83 2.44
C THR A 151 8.43 15.41 2.62
N LEU A 152 7.25 15.23 3.21
CA LEU A 152 6.66 13.93 3.43
C LEU A 152 5.77 13.46 2.25
N ILE A 153 5.42 14.36 1.34
CA ILE A 153 4.51 14.04 0.24
C ILE A 153 5.04 12.93 -0.67
N SER A 154 6.35 12.86 -0.86
CA SER A 154 7.01 11.85 -1.67
C SER A 154 6.90 10.41 -1.13
N TYR A 155 6.53 10.26 0.14
CA TYR A 155 6.28 8.96 0.76
C TYR A 155 4.83 8.51 0.68
N LEU A 156 3.92 9.35 0.16
CA LEU A 156 2.50 9.07 0.05
C LEU A 156 2.13 8.61 -1.37
N SER A 157 1.49 7.46 -1.46
CA SER A 157 1.00 6.87 -2.71
C SER A 157 -0.48 6.49 -2.59
N PRO A 158 -1.39 7.48 -2.64
CA PRO A 158 -2.83 7.21 -2.66
C PRO A 158 -3.26 6.65 -4.01
N THR A 159 -4.18 5.65 -3.98
CA THR A 159 -4.72 5.01 -5.20
C THR A 159 -6.24 5.12 -5.27
N HIS A 160 -6.82 4.90 -6.47
CA HIS A 160 -8.25 5.01 -6.77
C HIS A 160 -8.82 6.42 -6.66
N LEU A 161 -8.05 7.42 -7.05
CA LEU A 161 -8.36 8.84 -6.85
C LEU A 161 -9.46 9.40 -7.78
N ILE A 162 -10.18 8.55 -8.52
CA ILE A 162 -11.28 8.96 -9.42
C ILE A 162 -12.66 8.44 -8.98
N ARG A 163 -12.79 7.86 -7.80
CA ARG A 163 -14.05 7.26 -7.34
C ARG A 163 -15.20 8.25 -7.24
N THR A 164 -14.90 9.51 -6.94
CA THR A 164 -15.86 10.63 -6.93
C THR A 164 -15.23 11.87 -7.54
N GLU A 165 -16.06 12.80 -8.04
CA GLU A 165 -15.58 14.08 -8.56
C GLU A 165 -14.83 14.89 -7.48
N ALA A 166 -15.34 14.91 -6.25
CA ALA A 166 -14.69 15.58 -5.13
C ALA A 166 -13.29 15.01 -4.86
N LEU A 167 -13.16 13.67 -4.84
CA LEU A 167 -11.88 13.00 -4.66
C LEU A 167 -10.91 13.30 -5.81
N PHE A 168 -11.41 13.35 -7.05
CA PHE A 168 -10.60 13.73 -8.19
C PHE A 168 -10.06 15.17 -8.08
N MET A 169 -10.90 16.13 -7.63
CA MET A 169 -10.46 17.51 -7.41
C MET A 169 -9.39 17.61 -6.30
N GLN A 170 -9.54 16.84 -5.23
CA GLN A 170 -8.51 16.72 -4.19
C GLN A 170 -7.21 16.10 -4.75
N ALA A 171 -7.32 15.11 -5.64
CA ALA A 171 -6.15 14.51 -6.29
C ALA A 171 -5.40 15.52 -7.18
N VAL A 172 -6.12 16.38 -7.90
CA VAL A 172 -5.51 17.48 -8.68
C VAL A 172 -4.74 18.43 -7.77
N GLU A 173 -5.28 18.78 -6.61
CA GLU A 173 -4.59 19.61 -5.62
C GLU A 173 -3.34 18.89 -5.08
N PHE A 174 -3.47 17.62 -4.70
CA PHE A 174 -2.36 16.81 -4.22
C PHE A 174 -1.22 16.73 -5.25
N GLY A 175 -1.56 16.54 -6.54
CA GLY A 175 -0.58 16.56 -7.63
C GLY A 175 0.11 17.91 -7.78
N LYS A 176 -0.62 19.05 -7.64
CA LYS A 176 -0.02 20.40 -7.65
C LYS A 176 0.96 20.64 -6.50
N LEU A 177 0.78 19.96 -5.37
CA LEU A 177 1.72 19.97 -4.24
C LEU A 177 2.94 19.05 -4.47
N GLY A 178 2.98 18.31 -5.59
CA GLY A 178 4.07 17.39 -5.94
C GLY A 178 3.79 15.92 -5.54
N GLY A 179 2.55 15.59 -5.18
CA GLY A 179 2.15 14.24 -4.82
C GLY A 179 1.98 13.32 -6.03
N MET A 180 2.17 12.03 -5.81
CA MET A 180 1.89 10.98 -6.80
C MET A 180 0.39 10.71 -6.86
N ILE A 181 -0.16 10.68 -8.07
CA ILE A 181 -1.58 10.37 -8.33
C ILE A 181 -1.73 9.07 -9.09
N ASP A 182 -2.65 8.22 -8.62
CA ASP A 182 -2.99 6.94 -9.26
C ASP A 182 -4.51 6.82 -9.47
N PHE A 183 -4.88 6.57 -10.71
CA PHE A 183 -6.26 6.46 -11.20
C PHE A 183 -6.62 5.02 -11.58
N SER A 184 -6.30 4.07 -10.75
CA SER A 184 -6.66 2.67 -10.97
C SER A 184 -8.12 2.35 -10.59
#